data_ddba8599a6e972102c51cae2804cf423
#
_entry.id   ddba8599a6e972102c51cae2804cf423
#
_cell.length_a   1.000
_cell.length_b   1.000
_cell.length_c   1.000
_cell.angle_alpha   90.00
_cell.angle_beta   90.00
_cell.angle_gamma   90.00
#
_symmetry.space_group_name_H-M   'P 1'
#
loop_
_entity.id
_entity.type
_entity.pdbx_description
1 polymer ?
#
loop_
_entity_poly.entity_id
_entity_poly.type
_entity_poly.pdbx_seq_one_letter_code
_entity_poly.pdbx_strand_id
1 'polypeptide(L)'
;MREIVLDTETTGLNPLTGDRLVEIGCVEIYNRIPTGQVYHVYLNPQRDMPVEAFNVHGLSSEFLADKPLFAQVVDDFLAFIAGDPLVIHNAAFDIGFLNAELAKIGRPVLTFDRVIDTLSLARRRHPGASNRLDDLMNRYGINSSRRTKHGALLDSELLAEVYAELCGGKQTALSLTASEATVVVIEGQVASPMQRPRPLAPRRHEAEAAAHTAFIATLGENAIWKDYTAGS
;
A
#
# COMPACT_ATOMS: atom_id res chain seq x y z
N MET A 1 3.66 -9.78 2.02
CA MET A 1 3.37 -9.95 0.59
C MET A 1 4.12 -8.86 -0.15
N ARG A 2 4.76 -9.19 -1.27
CA ARG A 2 5.41 -8.22 -2.17
C ARG A 2 4.35 -7.49 -2.98
N GLU A 3 4.48 -6.17 -3.12
CA GLU A 3 3.62 -5.30 -3.94
C GLU A 3 4.52 -4.27 -4.63
N ILE A 4 4.13 -3.79 -5.79
CA ILE A 4 4.87 -2.78 -6.56
C ILE A 4 4.03 -1.52 -6.64
N VAL A 5 4.50 -0.45 -6.03
CA VAL A 5 3.93 0.90 -6.20
C VAL A 5 4.46 1.47 -7.49
N LEU A 6 3.58 1.95 -8.36
CA LEU A 6 3.94 2.41 -9.70
C LEU A 6 3.25 3.73 -10.02
N ASP A 7 3.98 4.58 -10.71
CA ASP A 7 3.50 5.82 -11.32
C ASP A 7 4.19 6.05 -12.65
N THR A 8 3.57 6.82 -13.55
CA THR A 8 4.12 7.12 -14.88
C THR A 8 3.94 8.59 -15.25
N GLU A 9 4.92 9.14 -16.01
CA GLU A 9 4.77 10.42 -16.68
C GLU A 9 4.59 10.22 -18.19
N THR A 10 3.87 11.13 -18.81
CA THR A 10 3.41 10.98 -20.19
C THR A 10 3.47 12.30 -20.96
N THR A 11 3.43 12.24 -22.29
CA THR A 11 3.35 13.44 -23.15
C THR A 11 1.97 14.04 -23.20
N GLY A 12 0.97 13.46 -22.53
CA GLY A 12 -0.41 13.95 -22.53
C GLY A 12 -1.36 12.99 -21.83
N LEU A 13 -2.64 13.06 -22.11
CA LEU A 13 -3.66 12.38 -21.31
C LEU A 13 -4.27 11.14 -21.97
N ASN A 14 -3.97 10.88 -23.24
CA ASN A 14 -4.67 9.81 -23.97
C ASN A 14 -3.74 9.05 -24.94
N PRO A 15 -3.38 7.79 -24.60
CA PRO A 15 -2.51 6.99 -25.46
C PRO A 15 -3.14 6.65 -26.82
N LEU A 16 -4.47 6.70 -26.95
CA LEU A 16 -5.18 6.43 -28.20
C LEU A 16 -5.04 7.58 -29.22
N THR A 17 -4.74 8.80 -28.76
CA THR A 17 -4.47 9.96 -29.62
C THR A 17 -2.99 10.18 -29.89
N GLY A 18 -2.15 9.22 -29.49
CA GLY A 18 -0.72 9.20 -29.78
C GLY A 18 0.16 9.74 -28.66
N ASP A 19 -0.39 9.99 -27.47
CA ASP A 19 0.44 10.30 -26.30
C ASP A 19 1.26 9.08 -25.88
N ARG A 20 2.43 9.32 -25.31
CA ARG A 20 3.45 8.31 -25.04
C ARG A 20 3.95 8.39 -23.58
N LEU A 21 4.44 7.28 -23.07
CA LEU A 21 5.20 7.24 -21.82
C LEU A 21 6.54 7.95 -21.94
N VAL A 22 6.95 8.67 -20.91
CA VAL A 22 8.25 9.35 -20.83
C VAL A 22 9.03 8.99 -19.56
N GLU A 23 8.37 8.53 -18.51
CA GLU A 23 9.01 8.05 -17.29
C GLU A 23 8.18 6.91 -16.68
N ILE A 24 8.86 5.91 -16.12
CA ILE A 24 8.25 4.86 -15.30
C ILE A 24 9.02 4.82 -13.99
N GLY A 25 8.30 4.98 -12.88
CA GLY A 25 8.82 4.83 -11.53
C GLY A 25 8.10 3.70 -10.80
N CYS A 26 8.88 2.77 -10.23
CA CYS A 26 8.33 1.70 -9.41
C CYS A 26 9.11 1.57 -8.11
N VAL A 27 8.40 1.35 -7.01
CA VAL A 27 8.96 1.09 -5.68
C VAL A 27 8.45 -0.25 -5.19
N GLU A 28 9.37 -1.12 -4.81
CA GLU A 28 9.02 -2.38 -4.17
C GLU A 28 8.67 -2.14 -2.70
N ILE A 29 7.53 -2.66 -2.28
CA ILE A 29 7.16 -2.72 -0.87
C ILE A 29 6.89 -4.18 -0.46
N TYR A 30 7.23 -4.51 0.77
CA TYR A 30 6.91 -5.78 1.39
C TYR A 30 6.10 -5.52 2.67
N ASN A 31 4.86 -6.02 2.71
CA ASN A 31 3.92 -5.71 3.79
C ASN A 31 3.80 -4.19 4.05
N ARG A 32 3.71 -3.39 2.98
CA ARG A 32 3.58 -1.91 2.97
C ARG A 32 4.82 -1.15 3.46
N ILE A 33 5.96 -1.82 3.58
CA ILE A 33 7.24 -1.20 3.96
C ILE A 33 8.15 -1.22 2.74
N PRO A 34 8.69 -0.06 2.30
CA PRO A 34 9.66 -0.02 1.21
C PRO A 34 10.87 -0.90 1.50
N THR A 35 11.28 -1.69 0.52
CA THR A 35 12.45 -2.58 0.62
C THR A 35 13.75 -1.88 0.20
N GLY A 36 13.63 -0.74 -0.47
CA GLY A 36 14.73 -0.04 -1.11
C GLY A 36 14.99 -0.47 -2.55
N GLN A 37 14.30 -1.50 -3.05
CA GLN A 37 14.37 -1.88 -4.46
C GLN A 37 13.46 -0.97 -5.29
N VAL A 38 14.01 -0.41 -6.37
CA VAL A 38 13.29 0.49 -7.26
C VAL A 38 13.57 0.13 -8.72
N TYR A 39 12.61 0.41 -9.58
CA TYR A 39 12.80 0.46 -11.03
C TYR A 39 12.49 1.87 -11.49
N HIS A 40 13.44 2.50 -12.20
CA HIS A 40 13.26 3.86 -12.66
C HIS A 40 13.89 4.01 -14.05
N VAL A 41 13.09 4.50 -15.00
CA VAL A 41 13.58 4.72 -16.36
C VAL A 41 12.87 5.91 -17.01
N TYR A 42 13.67 6.73 -17.70
CA TYR A 42 13.16 7.72 -18.66
C TYR A 42 13.09 7.10 -20.05
N LEU A 43 12.10 7.51 -20.83
CA LEU A 43 11.82 6.97 -22.16
C LEU A 43 11.83 8.06 -23.21
N ASN A 44 12.38 7.74 -24.37
CA ASN A 44 12.22 8.57 -25.54
C ASN A 44 10.83 8.33 -26.16
N PRO A 45 9.91 9.30 -26.13
CA PRO A 45 8.57 9.15 -26.68
C PRO A 45 8.52 9.16 -28.20
N GLN A 46 9.62 9.44 -28.88
CA GLN A 46 9.71 9.63 -30.33
C GLN A 46 8.71 10.67 -30.87
N ARG A 47 8.44 11.69 -30.07
CA ARG A 47 7.58 12.83 -30.42
C ARG A 47 7.96 14.04 -29.58
N ASP A 48 7.52 15.22 -30.02
CA ASP A 48 7.73 16.46 -29.28
C ASP A 48 6.96 16.44 -27.95
N MET A 49 7.54 17.11 -26.96
CA MET A 49 6.94 17.29 -25.66
C MET A 49 5.99 18.50 -25.68
N PRO A 50 4.69 18.29 -25.43
CA PRO A 50 3.76 19.40 -25.27
C PRO A 50 4.10 20.25 -24.06
N VAL A 51 3.89 21.56 -24.16
CA VAL A 51 4.22 22.52 -23.10
C VAL A 51 3.46 22.21 -21.81
N GLU A 52 2.22 21.77 -21.93
CA GLU A 52 1.36 21.40 -20.80
C GLU A 52 1.98 20.25 -19.99
N ALA A 53 2.45 19.21 -20.66
CA ALA A 53 3.10 18.06 -20.02
C ALA A 53 4.45 18.47 -19.41
N PHE A 54 5.28 19.23 -20.15
CA PHE A 54 6.54 19.77 -19.63
C PHE A 54 6.34 20.61 -18.36
N ASN A 55 5.29 21.41 -18.28
CA ASN A 55 5.00 22.20 -17.09
C ASN A 55 4.69 21.34 -15.86
N VAL A 56 4.14 20.15 -16.06
CA VAL A 56 3.81 19.21 -14.99
C VAL A 56 5.08 18.50 -14.46
N HIS A 57 5.78 17.77 -15.33
CA HIS A 57 6.91 16.88 -14.89
C HIS A 57 8.29 17.46 -15.20
N GLY A 58 8.41 18.47 -16.09
CA GLY A 58 9.68 19.16 -16.38
C GLY A 58 10.66 18.40 -17.28
N LEU A 59 10.25 17.30 -17.91
CA LEU A 59 11.07 16.53 -18.82
C LEU A 59 11.00 17.15 -20.23
N SER A 60 12.13 17.65 -20.75
CA SER A 60 12.17 18.27 -22.07
C SER A 60 12.41 17.25 -23.18
N SER A 61 12.07 17.62 -24.43
CA SER A 61 12.38 16.78 -25.60
C SER A 61 13.87 16.51 -25.73
N GLU A 62 14.73 17.50 -25.44
CA GLU A 62 16.19 17.37 -25.50
C GLU A 62 16.70 16.37 -24.48
N PHE A 63 16.16 16.41 -23.24
CA PHE A 63 16.53 15.47 -22.20
C PHE A 63 16.14 14.03 -22.55
N LEU A 64 14.99 13.85 -23.21
CA LEU A 64 14.47 12.53 -23.56
C LEU A 64 15.01 11.97 -24.88
N ALA A 65 15.70 12.78 -25.69
CA ALA A 65 16.14 12.39 -27.03
C ALA A 65 17.12 11.20 -27.01
N ASP A 66 17.96 11.11 -26.01
CA ASP A 66 18.98 10.06 -25.84
C ASP A 66 18.53 8.87 -24.96
N LYS A 67 17.29 8.90 -24.45
CA LYS A 67 16.75 7.85 -23.59
C LYS A 67 16.31 6.63 -24.41
N PRO A 68 16.29 5.44 -23.77
CA PRO A 68 15.84 4.21 -24.45
C PRO A 68 14.37 4.32 -24.88
N LEU A 69 14.01 3.53 -25.90
CA LEU A 69 12.64 3.29 -26.26
C LEU A 69 11.99 2.30 -25.28
N PHE A 70 10.67 2.34 -25.12
CA PHE A 70 9.95 1.39 -24.27
C PHE A 70 10.27 -0.08 -24.64
N ALA A 71 10.36 -0.39 -25.93
CA ALA A 71 10.70 -1.74 -26.40
C ALA A 71 12.06 -2.26 -25.93
N GLN A 72 13.00 -1.37 -25.56
CA GLN A 72 14.34 -1.74 -25.11
C GLN A 72 14.40 -2.06 -23.61
N VAL A 73 13.44 -1.58 -22.85
CA VAL A 73 13.42 -1.68 -21.38
C VAL A 73 12.26 -2.55 -20.86
N VAL A 74 11.37 -2.98 -21.73
CA VAL A 74 10.13 -3.67 -21.34
C VAL A 74 10.41 -4.99 -20.63
N ASP A 75 11.43 -5.73 -20.99
CA ASP A 75 11.73 -7.03 -20.37
C ASP A 75 12.22 -6.83 -18.93
N ASP A 76 13.06 -5.83 -18.66
CA ASP A 76 13.49 -5.46 -17.31
C ASP A 76 12.32 -4.94 -16.48
N PHE A 77 11.44 -4.11 -17.07
CA PHE A 77 10.22 -3.64 -16.41
C PHE A 77 9.31 -4.81 -16.02
N LEU A 78 9.01 -5.70 -16.96
CA LEU A 78 8.15 -6.86 -16.71
C LEU A 78 8.78 -7.83 -15.69
N ALA A 79 10.09 -8.00 -15.71
CA ALA A 79 10.82 -8.80 -14.72
C ALA A 79 10.72 -8.17 -13.32
N PHE A 80 10.81 -6.84 -13.21
CA PHE A 80 10.70 -6.14 -11.94
C PHE A 80 9.30 -6.26 -11.33
N ILE A 81 8.25 -6.01 -12.13
CA ILE A 81 6.86 -6.10 -11.62
C ILE A 81 6.37 -7.54 -11.46
N ALA A 82 6.99 -8.50 -12.17
CA ALA A 82 6.65 -9.93 -12.17
C ALA A 82 5.13 -10.19 -12.18
N GLY A 83 4.65 -11.09 -11.33
CA GLY A 83 3.23 -11.39 -11.12
C GLY A 83 2.61 -10.66 -9.92
N ASP A 84 3.33 -9.74 -9.29
CA ASP A 84 2.92 -9.11 -8.04
C ASP A 84 1.81 -8.06 -8.23
N PRO A 85 1.03 -7.73 -7.16
CA PRO A 85 0.06 -6.66 -7.20
C PRO A 85 0.69 -5.31 -7.50
N LEU A 86 0.03 -4.52 -8.36
CA LEU A 86 0.42 -3.16 -8.72
C LEU A 86 -0.43 -2.16 -7.95
N VAL A 87 0.21 -1.30 -7.17
CA VAL A 87 -0.43 -0.23 -6.38
C VAL A 87 -0.26 1.07 -7.13
N ILE A 88 -1.35 1.64 -7.63
CA ILE A 88 -1.32 2.80 -8.53
C ILE A 88 -2.41 3.79 -8.12
N HIS A 89 -2.16 5.09 -8.27
CA HIS A 89 -3.16 6.12 -7.99
C HIS A 89 -3.87 6.57 -9.25
N ASN A 90 -5.17 6.29 -9.37
CA ASN A 90 -5.93 6.47 -10.63
C ASN A 90 -5.46 5.50 -11.73
N ALA A 91 -5.36 4.24 -11.37
CA ALA A 91 -4.69 3.19 -12.13
C ALA A 91 -5.13 3.01 -13.59
N ALA A 92 -6.35 3.44 -13.94
CA ALA A 92 -6.83 3.37 -15.31
C ALA A 92 -5.96 4.18 -16.29
N PHE A 93 -5.35 5.28 -15.81
CA PHE A 93 -4.46 6.12 -16.58
C PHE A 93 -3.16 5.37 -16.92
N ASP A 94 -2.42 4.96 -15.92
CA ASP A 94 -1.10 4.32 -16.10
C ASP A 94 -1.19 2.98 -16.82
N ILE A 95 -2.14 2.15 -16.43
CA ILE A 95 -2.40 0.85 -17.10
C ILE A 95 -2.80 1.07 -18.55
N GLY A 96 -3.57 2.13 -18.84
CA GLY A 96 -3.93 2.48 -20.22
C GLY A 96 -2.70 2.81 -21.09
N PHE A 97 -1.77 3.60 -20.57
CA PHE A 97 -0.52 3.94 -21.27
C PHE A 97 0.43 2.74 -21.39
N LEU A 98 0.65 1.99 -20.31
CA LEU A 98 1.47 0.78 -20.33
C LEU A 98 0.93 -0.24 -21.35
N ASN A 99 -0.36 -0.46 -21.35
CA ASN A 99 -1.00 -1.39 -22.28
C ASN A 99 -0.93 -0.92 -23.74
N ALA A 100 -1.03 0.38 -23.99
CA ALA A 100 -0.84 0.92 -25.34
C ALA A 100 0.59 0.70 -25.84
N GLU A 101 1.61 0.89 -24.99
CA GLU A 101 3.00 0.62 -25.36
C GLU A 101 3.27 -0.89 -25.53
N LEU A 102 2.74 -1.74 -24.64
CA LEU A 102 2.84 -3.21 -24.75
C LEU A 102 2.21 -3.72 -26.05
N ALA A 103 1.02 -3.23 -26.39
CA ALA A 103 0.33 -3.61 -27.62
C ALA A 103 1.11 -3.25 -28.90
N LYS A 104 1.77 -2.06 -28.92
CA LYS A 104 2.62 -1.64 -30.05
C LYS A 104 3.75 -2.60 -30.37
N ILE A 105 4.27 -3.30 -29.35
CA ILE A 105 5.37 -4.26 -29.47
C ILE A 105 4.92 -5.70 -29.42
N GLY A 106 3.60 -5.97 -29.48
CA GLY A 106 3.02 -7.31 -29.50
C GLY A 106 3.19 -8.09 -28.18
N ARG A 107 3.34 -7.42 -27.05
CA ARG A 107 3.41 -8.04 -25.72
C ARG A 107 2.02 -8.15 -25.09
N PRO A 108 1.80 -9.15 -24.19
CA PRO A 108 0.56 -9.26 -23.44
C PRO A 108 0.29 -8.02 -22.61
N VAL A 109 -0.96 -7.59 -22.54
CA VAL A 109 -1.40 -6.45 -21.73
C VAL A 109 -1.47 -6.79 -20.24
N LEU A 110 -1.30 -5.80 -19.40
CA LEU A 110 -1.51 -5.89 -17.96
C LEU A 110 -3.02 -5.90 -17.66
N THR A 111 -3.45 -6.84 -16.83
CA THR A 111 -4.85 -7.01 -16.45
C THR A 111 -5.15 -6.32 -15.11
N PHE A 112 -6.40 -5.91 -14.90
CA PHE A 112 -6.79 -5.18 -13.69
C PHE A 112 -6.99 -6.09 -12.46
N ASP A 113 -6.98 -7.39 -12.60
CA ASP A 113 -7.16 -8.37 -11.52
C ASP A 113 -6.08 -8.28 -10.44
N ARG A 114 -4.89 -7.81 -10.79
CA ARG A 114 -3.78 -7.58 -9.86
C ARG A 114 -3.53 -6.10 -9.54
N VAL A 115 -4.42 -5.19 -9.92
CA VAL A 115 -4.24 -3.74 -9.73
C VAL A 115 -5.00 -3.27 -8.49
N ILE A 116 -4.29 -2.60 -7.60
CA ILE A 116 -4.84 -1.92 -6.43
C ILE A 116 -4.89 -0.43 -6.74
N ASP A 117 -6.08 0.07 -7.10
CA ASP A 117 -6.31 1.49 -7.34
C ASP A 117 -6.49 2.24 -6.02
N THR A 118 -5.47 3.00 -5.62
CA THR A 118 -5.49 3.76 -4.36
C THR A 118 -6.46 4.94 -4.38
N LEU A 119 -6.82 5.49 -5.55
CA LEU A 119 -7.88 6.50 -5.65
C LEU A 119 -9.24 5.91 -5.25
N SER A 120 -9.52 4.70 -5.70
CA SER A 120 -10.74 3.97 -5.32
C SER A 120 -10.74 3.62 -3.83
N LEU A 121 -9.59 3.26 -3.25
CA LEU A 121 -9.44 3.07 -1.80
C LEU A 121 -9.69 4.37 -1.04
N ALA A 122 -9.08 5.47 -1.47
CA ALA A 122 -9.21 6.78 -0.85
C ALA A 122 -10.65 7.30 -0.87
N ARG A 123 -11.36 7.14 -2.01
CA ARG A 123 -12.78 7.52 -2.13
C ARG A 123 -13.69 6.77 -1.15
N ARG A 124 -13.39 5.50 -0.88
CA ARG A 124 -14.14 4.72 0.13
C ARG A 124 -13.83 5.19 1.55
N ARG A 125 -12.59 5.56 1.83
CA ARG A 125 -12.15 6.00 3.16
C ARG A 125 -12.55 7.44 3.47
N HIS A 126 -12.56 8.30 2.45
CA HIS A 126 -12.84 9.75 2.55
C HIS A 126 -13.92 10.16 1.54
N PRO A 127 -15.17 9.68 1.70
CA PRO A 127 -16.25 10.00 0.79
C PRO A 127 -16.52 11.51 0.79
N GLY A 128 -16.73 12.08 -0.40
CA GLY A 128 -17.02 13.52 -0.57
C GLY A 128 -15.81 14.46 -0.44
N ALA A 129 -14.62 13.95 -0.10
CA ALA A 129 -13.41 14.76 -0.04
C ALA A 129 -12.61 14.67 -1.34
N SER A 130 -11.72 15.65 -1.58
CA SER A 130 -10.70 15.52 -2.61
C SER A 130 -9.73 14.41 -2.24
N ASN A 131 -9.45 13.54 -3.21
CA ASN A 131 -8.60 12.36 -3.04
C ASN A 131 -7.47 12.32 -4.08
N ARG A 132 -7.00 13.48 -4.55
CA ARG A 132 -5.77 13.58 -5.33
C ARG A 132 -4.58 13.23 -4.46
N LEU A 133 -3.48 12.78 -5.04
CA LEU A 133 -2.28 12.40 -4.29
C LEU A 133 -1.80 13.53 -3.35
N ASP A 134 -1.76 14.79 -3.84
CA ASP A 134 -1.41 15.96 -3.02
C ASP A 134 -2.34 16.16 -1.81
N ASP A 135 -3.64 16.01 -2.03
CA ASP A 135 -4.63 16.17 -0.95
C ASP A 135 -4.51 15.07 0.11
N LEU A 136 -4.18 13.85 -0.32
CA LEU A 136 -3.93 12.72 0.58
C LEU A 136 -2.63 12.90 1.36
N MET A 137 -1.55 13.34 0.69
CA MET A 137 -0.29 13.66 1.37
C MET A 137 -0.49 14.72 2.45
N ASN A 138 -1.18 15.82 2.12
CA ASN A 138 -1.51 16.88 3.08
C ASN A 138 -2.34 16.35 4.25
N ARG A 139 -3.35 15.52 3.97
CA ARG A 139 -4.24 14.95 4.99
C ARG A 139 -3.50 14.03 5.96
N TYR A 140 -2.54 13.26 5.48
CA TYR A 140 -1.77 12.32 6.28
C TYR A 140 -0.48 12.92 6.84
N GLY A 141 -0.19 14.20 6.56
CA GLY A 141 1.03 14.87 7.04
C GLY A 141 2.31 14.30 6.43
N ILE A 142 2.22 13.77 5.21
CA ILE A 142 3.37 13.24 4.48
C ILE A 142 4.18 14.41 3.92
N ASN A 143 5.50 14.39 4.17
CA ASN A 143 6.38 15.46 3.74
C ASN A 143 6.66 15.38 2.23
N SER A 144 6.05 16.29 1.48
CA SER A 144 6.24 16.43 0.03
C SER A 144 7.22 17.53 -0.37
N SER A 145 8.02 18.08 0.55
CA SER A 145 8.92 19.23 0.27
C SER A 145 9.94 18.96 -0.84
N ARG A 146 10.29 17.70 -1.10
CA ARG A 146 11.16 17.29 -2.20
C ARG A 146 10.47 17.32 -3.57
N ARG A 147 9.13 17.40 -3.61
CA ARG A 147 8.34 17.36 -4.83
C ARG A 147 8.10 18.77 -5.36
N THR A 148 9.03 19.27 -6.15
CA THR A 148 8.91 20.56 -6.84
C THR A 148 8.16 20.45 -8.16
N LYS A 149 8.22 19.29 -8.80
CA LYS A 149 7.46 18.88 -9.98
C LYS A 149 7.04 17.42 -9.82
N HIS A 150 6.16 16.95 -10.67
CA HIS A 150 5.83 15.53 -10.75
C HIS A 150 7.03 14.74 -11.28
N GLY A 151 7.20 13.53 -10.80
CA GLY A 151 8.23 12.61 -11.27
C GLY A 151 7.86 11.21 -10.79
N ALA A 152 7.81 10.26 -11.72
CA ALA A 152 7.20 8.96 -11.50
C ALA A 152 7.82 8.19 -10.32
N LEU A 153 9.15 8.24 -10.14
CA LEU A 153 9.77 7.55 -9.00
C LEU A 153 9.41 8.22 -7.66
N LEU A 154 9.52 9.55 -7.58
CA LEU A 154 9.19 10.28 -6.36
C LEU A 154 7.71 10.14 -5.99
N ASP A 155 6.83 10.20 -6.99
CA ASP A 155 5.39 10.05 -6.78
C ASP A 155 5.05 8.62 -6.34
N SER A 156 5.75 7.59 -6.84
CA SER A 156 5.66 6.22 -6.34
C SER A 156 6.15 6.08 -4.89
N GLU A 157 7.24 6.75 -4.49
CA GLU A 157 7.71 6.77 -3.09
C GLU A 157 6.66 7.38 -2.16
N LEU A 158 6.12 8.54 -2.54
CA LEU A 158 5.07 9.24 -1.78
C LEU A 158 3.76 8.45 -1.75
N LEU A 159 3.41 7.81 -2.87
CA LEU A 159 2.25 6.93 -2.94
C LEU A 159 2.38 5.72 -2.03
N ALA A 160 3.58 5.15 -1.87
CA ALA A 160 3.82 4.05 -0.92
C ALA A 160 3.48 4.47 0.52
N GLU A 161 3.83 5.70 0.93
CA GLU A 161 3.48 6.23 2.23
C GLU A 161 1.96 6.46 2.36
N VAL A 162 1.33 7.07 1.34
CA VAL A 162 -0.13 7.27 1.30
C VAL A 162 -0.87 5.93 1.35
N TYR A 163 -0.41 4.93 0.61
CA TYR A 163 -1.01 3.61 0.60
C TYR A 163 -0.94 2.93 1.96
N ALA A 164 0.19 3.03 2.65
CA ALA A 164 0.31 2.51 4.01
C ALA A 164 -0.72 3.17 4.95
N GLU A 165 -0.92 4.49 4.87
CA GLU A 165 -1.92 5.21 5.66
C GLU A 165 -3.37 4.84 5.26
N LEU A 166 -3.65 4.70 3.96
CA LEU A 166 -4.94 4.23 3.46
C LEU A 166 -5.29 2.82 3.96
N CYS A 167 -4.30 2.00 4.21
CA CYS A 167 -4.49 0.64 4.73
C CYS A 167 -4.49 0.52 6.26
N GLY A 168 -4.49 1.64 6.99
CA GLY A 168 -4.57 1.64 8.46
C GLY A 168 -3.35 2.22 9.16
N GLY A 169 -2.41 2.81 8.42
CA GLY A 169 -1.19 3.43 8.94
C GLY A 169 -0.06 2.43 9.21
N LYS A 170 1.06 2.95 9.69
CA LYS A 170 2.24 2.16 10.09
C LYS A 170 2.00 1.30 11.34
N GLN A 171 0.92 1.56 12.09
CA GLN A 171 0.44 0.65 13.12
C GLN A 171 -0.30 -0.50 12.44
N THR A 172 0.32 -1.66 12.40
CA THR A 172 -0.45 -2.90 12.29
C THR A 172 -1.50 -2.84 13.39
N ALA A 173 -2.79 -2.74 13.01
CA ALA A 173 -3.84 -2.88 13.97
C ALA A 173 -3.60 -4.22 14.68
N LEU A 174 -3.24 -4.16 15.94
CA LEU A 174 -3.27 -5.32 16.82
C LEU A 174 -4.75 -5.62 16.99
N SER A 175 -5.38 -6.18 15.98
CA SER A 175 -6.73 -6.68 16.10
C SER A 175 -6.63 -7.92 16.97
N LEU A 176 -6.87 -7.72 18.26
CA LEU A 176 -7.15 -8.77 19.23
C LEU A 176 -8.54 -9.40 18.98
N THR A 177 -9.20 -9.03 17.91
CA THR A 177 -10.33 -9.79 17.39
C THR A 177 -9.72 -11.12 16.93
N ALA A 178 -9.92 -12.14 17.75
CA ALA A 178 -9.78 -13.50 17.29
C ALA A 178 -10.37 -13.57 15.88
N SER A 179 -9.56 -13.98 14.90
CA SER A 179 -10.05 -14.40 13.60
C SER A 179 -11.31 -15.20 13.90
N GLU A 180 -12.46 -14.72 13.47
CA GLU A 180 -13.65 -15.58 13.43
C GLU A 180 -13.21 -16.75 12.57
N ALA A 181 -12.84 -17.84 13.27
CA ALA A 181 -12.61 -19.10 12.60
C ALA A 181 -13.88 -19.32 11.80
N THR A 182 -13.73 -19.30 10.47
CA THR A 182 -14.82 -19.62 9.54
C THR A 182 -15.36 -20.95 10.03
N VAL A 183 -16.48 -20.91 10.73
CA VAL A 183 -17.20 -22.12 11.13
C VAL A 183 -17.71 -22.66 9.82
N VAL A 184 -16.99 -23.61 9.27
CA VAL A 184 -17.48 -24.44 8.18
C VAL A 184 -18.62 -25.23 8.80
N VAL A 185 -19.84 -24.76 8.61
CA VAL A 185 -21.05 -25.50 8.95
C VAL A 185 -21.15 -26.64 7.96
N ILE A 186 -20.55 -27.77 8.30
CA ILE A 186 -20.90 -29.05 7.72
C ILE A 186 -22.19 -29.46 8.44
N GLU A 187 -23.24 -29.69 7.66
CA GLU A 187 -24.60 -29.98 8.12
C GLU A 187 -24.64 -30.76 9.44
N GLY A 188 -25.23 -30.09 10.47
CA GLY A 188 -25.84 -30.80 11.61
C GLY A 188 -25.00 -31.08 12.84
N GLN A 189 -23.70 -30.74 12.91
CA GLN A 189 -22.95 -30.91 14.15
C GLN A 189 -22.20 -29.62 14.53
N VAL A 190 -22.69 -28.96 15.56
CA VAL A 190 -21.93 -27.92 16.27
C VAL A 190 -20.76 -28.61 16.95
N ALA A 191 -19.56 -28.48 16.38
CA ALA A 191 -18.35 -28.95 17.04
C ALA A 191 -18.17 -28.16 18.34
N SER A 192 -18.38 -28.81 19.47
CA SER A 192 -18.04 -28.25 20.78
C SER A 192 -16.55 -27.91 20.79
N PRO A 193 -16.15 -26.73 21.35
CA PRO A 193 -14.74 -26.39 21.44
C PRO A 193 -13.99 -27.52 22.14
N MET A 194 -12.91 -27.99 21.51
CA MET A 194 -12.10 -29.06 22.06
C MET A 194 -11.59 -28.64 23.44
N GLN A 195 -12.09 -29.29 24.48
CA GLN A 195 -11.57 -29.10 25.83
C GLN A 195 -10.13 -29.62 25.90
N ARG A 196 -9.27 -28.80 26.50
CA ARG A 196 -7.86 -29.19 26.69
C ARG A 196 -7.80 -30.48 27.55
N PRO A 197 -7.06 -31.51 27.13
CA PRO A 197 -7.04 -32.81 27.81
C PRO A 197 -6.55 -32.75 29.26
N ARG A 198 -5.80 -31.71 29.62
CA ARG A 198 -5.36 -31.43 30.98
C ARG A 198 -5.48 -29.95 31.30
N PRO A 199 -6.02 -29.56 32.47
CA PRO A 199 -5.96 -28.18 32.94
C PRO A 199 -4.52 -27.73 33.06
N LEU A 200 -4.25 -26.46 32.74
CA LEU A 200 -2.95 -25.87 33.03
C LEU A 200 -2.77 -25.77 34.53
N ALA A 201 -1.58 -26.10 35.03
CA ALA A 201 -1.23 -25.80 36.40
C ALA A 201 -1.33 -24.29 36.66
N PRO A 202 -1.87 -23.86 37.81
CA PRO A 202 -1.90 -22.46 38.16
C PRO A 202 -0.50 -21.85 38.05
N ARG A 203 -0.35 -20.76 37.32
CA ARG A 203 0.94 -20.04 37.27
C ARG A 203 1.24 -19.26 38.54
N ARG A 204 0.20 -19.00 39.34
CA ARG A 204 0.29 -18.22 40.57
C ARG A 204 0.75 -19.13 41.72
N HIS A 205 1.84 -18.77 42.38
CA HIS A 205 2.34 -19.45 43.58
C HIS A 205 1.66 -18.88 44.84
N GLU A 206 1.53 -19.67 45.89
CA GLU A 206 0.93 -19.24 47.16
C GLU A 206 1.63 -18.03 47.78
N ALA A 207 2.95 -17.94 47.65
CA ALA A 207 3.73 -16.80 48.11
C ALA A 207 3.37 -15.52 47.39
N GLU A 208 3.12 -15.57 46.06
CA GLU A 208 2.70 -14.43 45.27
C GLU A 208 1.27 -13.98 45.61
N ALA A 209 0.39 -14.95 45.88
CA ALA A 209 -0.97 -14.66 46.32
C ALA A 209 -1.00 -13.97 47.70
N ALA A 210 -0.17 -14.44 48.63
CA ALA A 210 -0.03 -13.84 49.96
C ALA A 210 0.58 -12.42 49.89
N ALA A 211 1.61 -12.21 49.06
CA ALA A 211 2.22 -10.91 48.84
C ALA A 211 1.21 -9.91 48.18
N HIS A 212 0.42 -10.34 47.24
CA HIS A 212 -0.62 -9.54 46.59
C HIS A 212 -1.70 -9.14 47.60
N THR A 213 -2.16 -10.10 48.46
CA THR A 213 -3.16 -9.77 49.51
C THR A 213 -2.61 -8.77 50.52
N ALA A 214 -1.37 -8.92 50.94
CA ALA A 214 -0.73 -7.97 51.84
C ALA A 214 -0.60 -6.58 51.20
N PHE A 215 -0.24 -6.53 49.92
CA PHE A 215 -0.18 -5.24 49.18
C PHE A 215 -1.55 -4.55 49.06
N ILE A 216 -2.62 -5.29 48.71
CA ILE A 216 -3.97 -4.75 48.67
C ILE A 216 -4.39 -4.17 50.03
N ALA A 217 -4.03 -4.78 51.13
CA ALA A 217 -4.34 -4.29 52.46
C ALA A 217 -3.69 -2.91 52.71
N THR A 218 -2.58 -2.56 52.07
CA THR A 218 -1.91 -1.26 52.21
C THR A 218 -2.57 -0.14 51.42
N LEU A 219 -3.43 -0.46 50.43
CA LEU A 219 -4.08 0.49 49.53
C LEU A 219 -5.33 1.19 50.14
N GLY A 220 -5.69 0.84 51.39
CA GLY A 220 -6.83 1.45 52.08
C GLY A 220 -8.19 0.87 51.68
N GLU A 221 -9.28 1.42 52.26
CA GLU A 221 -10.61 0.84 52.12
C GLU A 221 -11.22 0.99 50.74
N ASN A 222 -10.84 1.98 49.97
CA ASN A 222 -11.37 2.24 48.62
C ASN A 222 -10.57 1.56 47.50
N ALA A 223 -9.74 0.54 47.84
CA ALA A 223 -8.99 -0.20 46.83
C ALA A 223 -9.93 -1.01 45.94
N ILE A 224 -9.97 -0.72 44.65
CA ILE A 224 -10.84 -1.36 43.62
C ILE A 224 -10.69 -2.90 43.62
N TRP A 225 -9.53 -3.43 44.05
CA TRP A 225 -9.26 -4.87 44.16
C TRP A 225 -10.11 -5.58 45.22
N LYS A 226 -10.66 -4.86 46.21
CA LYS A 226 -11.53 -5.46 47.23
C LYS A 226 -12.86 -5.94 46.65
N ASP A 227 -13.35 -5.28 45.60
CA ASP A 227 -14.58 -5.64 44.90
C ASP A 227 -14.46 -6.98 44.16
N TYR A 228 -13.23 -7.36 43.79
CA TYR A 228 -12.93 -8.61 43.08
C TYR A 228 -12.53 -9.77 43.99
N THR A 229 -12.17 -9.50 45.25
CA THR A 229 -11.79 -10.54 46.22
C THR A 229 -12.93 -11.00 47.14
N ALA A 230 -14.04 -10.29 47.14
CA ALA A 230 -15.21 -10.60 47.98
C ALA A 230 -16.10 -11.73 47.42
N GLY A 231 -15.77 -12.33 46.28
CA GLY A 231 -16.55 -13.34 45.58
C GLY A 231 -15.89 -14.70 45.38
N SER A 232 -14.88 -15.09 46.19
CA SER A 232 -14.18 -16.39 46.07
C SER A 232 -14.44 -17.25 47.30
#